data_dc9f42279e8dd3e0c79815059c414869
#
_entry.id   dc9f42279e8dd3e0c79815059c414869
#
_cell.length_a   1.000
_cell.length_b   1.000
_cell.length_c   1.000
_cell.angle_alpha   90.00
_cell.angle_beta   90.00
_cell.angle_gamma   90.00
#
_symmetry.space_group_name_H-M   'P 1'
#
loop_
_entity.id
_entity.type
_entity.pdbx_description
1 polymer ?
#
loop_
_entity_poly.entity_id
_entity_poly.type
_entity_poly.pdbx_seq_one_letter_code
_entity_poly.pdbx_strand_id
1 'polypeptide(L)'
;MITMRARTRLDRRGLQRRARSGSITSLGHAGAALRLVARHSIRRSARAATPGAPPHTRRGQLKRALRFAVEPAAQRVFIGPTHSLVGRSAVAHEFGGRYRGQRYPPRPLMGPALSSLRNRLARFWANSVKP
;
A
#
# COMPACT_ATOMS: atom_id res chain seq x y z
N MET A 1 43.63 -24.05 -35.25
CA MET A 1 42.68 -22.94 -34.96
C MET A 1 41.46 -23.54 -34.27
N ILE A 2 41.17 -23.13 -33.08
CA ILE A 2 40.01 -23.64 -32.31
C ILE A 2 38.92 -22.58 -32.45
N THR A 3 37.79 -22.94 -33.08
CA THR A 3 36.63 -22.03 -33.23
C THR A 3 35.55 -22.40 -32.21
N MET A 4 35.34 -21.56 -31.23
CA MET A 4 34.23 -21.71 -30.29
C MET A 4 32.98 -20.97 -30.79
N ARG A 5 31.86 -21.68 -30.93
CA ARG A 5 30.55 -21.07 -31.19
C ARG A 5 29.67 -21.21 -29.95
N ALA A 6 29.37 -20.09 -29.28
CA ALA A 6 28.40 -20.06 -28.21
C ALA A 6 27.03 -19.73 -28.79
N ARG A 7 26.01 -20.55 -28.51
CA ARG A 7 24.61 -20.27 -28.83
C ARG A 7 23.84 -20.06 -27.52
N THR A 8 23.39 -18.85 -27.30
CA THR A 8 22.54 -18.52 -26.13
C THR A 8 21.07 -18.55 -26.56
N ARG A 9 20.28 -19.39 -25.92
CA ARG A 9 18.82 -19.38 -26.07
C ARG A 9 18.22 -18.66 -24.87
N LEU A 10 17.61 -17.52 -25.12
CA LEU A 10 16.89 -16.77 -24.08
C LEU A 10 15.43 -17.26 -24.03
N ASP A 11 15.03 -17.89 -22.93
CA ASP A 11 13.62 -18.21 -22.66
C ASP A 11 12.88 -16.94 -22.20
N ARG A 12 12.42 -16.14 -23.16
CA ARG A 12 11.68 -14.89 -22.90
C ARG A 12 10.39 -15.15 -22.14
N ARG A 13 9.66 -16.22 -22.41
CA ARG A 13 8.39 -16.53 -21.74
C ARG A 13 8.63 -16.94 -20.28
N GLY A 14 9.63 -17.75 -20.03
CA GLY A 14 10.03 -18.12 -18.67
C GLY A 14 10.46 -16.91 -17.86
N LEU A 15 11.29 -16.02 -18.43
CA LEU A 15 11.72 -14.79 -17.78
C LEU A 15 10.55 -13.86 -17.47
N GLN A 16 9.63 -13.67 -18.40
CA GLN A 16 8.43 -12.84 -18.19
C GLN A 16 7.55 -13.40 -17.07
N ARG A 17 7.34 -14.73 -17.02
CA ARG A 17 6.57 -15.37 -15.93
C ARG A 17 7.24 -15.14 -14.58
N ARG A 18 8.55 -15.32 -14.47
CA ARG A 18 9.31 -15.09 -13.22
C ARG A 18 9.27 -13.64 -12.79
N ALA A 19 9.46 -12.69 -13.71
CA ALA A 19 9.39 -11.26 -13.45
C ALA A 19 7.99 -10.85 -12.94
N ARG A 20 6.94 -11.36 -13.57
CA ARG A 20 5.56 -11.12 -13.15
C ARG A 20 5.27 -11.69 -11.77
N SER A 21 5.65 -12.93 -11.52
CA SER A 21 5.48 -13.57 -10.21
C SER A 21 6.23 -12.83 -9.11
N GLY A 22 7.49 -12.46 -9.36
CA GLY A 22 8.28 -11.64 -8.45
C GLY A 22 7.66 -10.28 -8.17
N SER A 23 7.13 -9.61 -9.20
CA SER A 23 6.43 -8.32 -9.04
C SER A 23 5.17 -8.45 -8.19
N ILE A 24 4.35 -9.49 -8.38
CA ILE A 24 3.16 -9.74 -7.57
C ILE A 24 3.53 -9.93 -6.10
N THR A 25 4.55 -10.72 -5.82
CA THR A 25 5.06 -10.91 -4.45
C THR A 25 5.55 -9.60 -3.84
N SER A 26 6.29 -8.79 -4.60
CA SER A 26 6.80 -7.48 -4.17
C SER A 26 5.67 -6.48 -3.90
N LEU A 27 4.60 -6.48 -4.71
CA LEU A 27 3.39 -5.70 -4.46
C LEU A 27 2.73 -6.09 -3.13
N GLY A 28 2.68 -7.39 -2.80
CA GLY A 28 2.19 -7.88 -1.52
C GLY A 28 3.01 -7.34 -0.35
N HIS A 29 4.34 -7.38 -0.44
CA HIS A 29 5.23 -6.84 0.59
C HIS A 29 5.09 -5.33 0.73
N ALA A 30 5.03 -4.59 -0.38
CA ALA A 30 4.83 -3.14 -0.37
C ALA A 30 3.47 -2.76 0.25
N GLY A 31 2.41 -3.49 -0.09
CA GLY A 31 1.08 -3.30 0.48
C GLY A 31 1.03 -3.55 1.98
N ALA A 32 1.67 -4.64 2.44
CA ALA A 32 1.78 -4.96 3.86
C ALA A 32 2.57 -3.89 4.64
N ALA A 33 3.69 -3.42 4.09
CA ALA A 33 4.52 -2.39 4.70
C ALA A 33 3.77 -1.06 4.80
N LEU A 34 3.10 -0.62 3.74
CA LEU A 34 2.32 0.61 3.74
C LEU A 34 1.13 0.54 4.71
N ARG A 35 0.43 -0.60 4.74
CA ARG A 35 -0.62 -0.85 5.72
C ARG A 35 -0.09 -0.73 7.15
N LEU A 36 1.08 -1.27 7.42
CA LEU A 36 1.69 -1.25 8.76
C LEU A 36 2.03 0.19 9.18
N VAL A 37 2.66 0.98 8.30
CA VAL A 37 2.99 2.39 8.55
C VAL A 37 1.71 3.19 8.82
N ALA A 38 0.70 3.08 7.97
CA ALA A 38 -0.58 3.75 8.18
C ALA A 38 -1.24 3.34 9.51
N ARG A 39 -1.20 2.04 9.84
CA ARG A 39 -1.77 1.53 11.09
C ARG A 39 -1.04 2.06 12.33
N HIS A 40 0.27 2.21 12.28
CA HIS A 40 1.07 2.74 13.38
C HIS A 40 0.86 4.24 13.60
N SER A 41 0.57 5.00 12.55
CA SER A 41 0.30 6.44 12.67
C SER A 41 -1.03 6.77 13.36
N ILE A 42 -1.96 5.81 13.41
CA ILE A 42 -3.26 5.99 14.09
C ILE A 42 -3.07 5.82 15.60
N ARG A 43 -3.42 6.83 16.36
CA ARG A 43 -3.43 6.76 17.84
C ARG A 43 -4.80 6.33 18.35
N ARG A 44 -4.80 5.64 19.49
CA ARG A 44 -6.04 5.33 20.21
C ARG A 44 -6.34 6.47 21.18
N SER A 45 -7.44 7.19 20.95
CA SER A 45 -7.85 8.32 21.77
C SER A 45 -9.35 8.61 21.63
N ALA A 46 -9.98 9.07 22.69
CA ALA A 46 -11.34 9.60 22.65
C ALA A 46 -11.39 11.00 22.04
N ARG A 47 -10.28 11.75 22.10
CA ARG A 47 -10.17 13.09 21.51
C ARG A 47 -9.91 13.00 20.01
N ALA A 48 -10.48 13.93 19.26
CA ALA A 48 -10.17 14.04 17.83
C ALA A 48 -8.70 14.45 17.64
N ALA A 49 -8.09 13.95 16.58
CA ALA A 49 -6.77 14.41 16.16
C ALA A 49 -6.83 15.88 15.69
N THR A 50 -5.73 16.59 15.80
CA THR A 50 -5.59 17.93 15.22
C THR A 50 -5.74 17.88 13.70
N PRO A 51 -6.26 18.93 13.05
CA PRO A 51 -6.27 19.03 11.60
C PRO A 51 -4.86 18.81 11.01
N GLY A 52 -4.78 18.07 9.92
CA GLY A 52 -3.51 17.72 9.28
C GLY A 52 -2.77 16.51 9.89
N ALA A 53 -3.07 16.12 11.12
CA ALA A 53 -2.51 14.90 11.72
C ALA A 53 -3.35 13.66 11.38
N PRO A 54 -2.77 12.46 11.40
CA PRO A 54 -3.51 11.21 11.20
C PRO A 54 -4.67 11.07 12.18
N PRO A 55 -5.81 10.47 11.76
CA PRO A 55 -7.00 10.38 12.60
C PRO A 55 -6.77 9.48 13.82
N HIS A 56 -7.46 9.79 14.92
CA HIS A 56 -7.51 8.92 16.08
C HIS A 56 -8.64 7.89 15.95
N THR A 57 -8.54 6.82 16.71
CA THR A 57 -9.59 5.80 16.82
C THR A 57 -9.93 5.51 18.27
N ARG A 58 -11.21 5.54 18.63
CA ARG A 58 -11.63 5.24 20.01
C ARG A 58 -11.52 3.76 20.33
N ARG A 59 -12.08 2.90 19.48
CA ARG A 59 -12.19 1.44 19.67
C ARG A 59 -11.27 0.63 18.75
N GLY A 60 -10.34 1.26 18.05
CA GLY A 60 -9.42 0.59 17.14
C GLY A 60 -10.05 0.18 15.80
N GLN A 61 -11.28 0.61 15.50
CA GLN A 61 -12.00 0.24 14.28
C GLN A 61 -11.22 0.64 13.02
N LEU A 62 -10.71 1.87 12.97
CA LEU A 62 -9.93 2.33 11.82
C LEU A 62 -8.65 1.51 11.61
N LYS A 63 -7.97 1.13 12.69
CA LYS A 63 -6.80 0.23 12.61
C LYS A 63 -7.16 -1.14 12.03
N ARG A 64 -8.31 -1.70 12.43
CA ARG A 64 -8.79 -2.98 11.92
C ARG A 64 -9.31 -2.89 10.49
N ALA A 65 -9.82 -1.73 10.10
CA ALA A 65 -10.34 -1.48 8.77
C ALA A 65 -9.24 -1.45 7.69
N LEU A 66 -8.00 -1.10 8.07
CA LEU A 66 -6.90 -1.03 7.12
C LEU A 66 -6.58 -2.40 6.54
N ARG A 67 -6.78 -2.53 5.24
CA ARG A 67 -6.52 -3.73 4.45
C ARG A 67 -5.67 -3.40 3.24
N PHE A 68 -5.10 -4.42 2.63
CA PHE A 68 -4.55 -4.34 1.29
C PHE A 68 -4.98 -5.56 0.48
N ALA A 69 -5.05 -5.40 -0.81
CA ALA A 69 -5.35 -6.47 -1.75
C ALA A 69 -4.51 -6.29 -3.00
N VAL A 70 -3.88 -7.36 -3.47
CA VAL A 70 -3.14 -7.38 -4.73
C VAL A 70 -4.07 -7.84 -5.83
N GLU A 71 -4.06 -7.13 -6.95
CA GLU A 71 -4.71 -7.51 -8.19
C GLU A 71 -3.65 -8.02 -9.17
N PRO A 72 -3.45 -9.34 -9.28
CA PRO A 72 -2.37 -9.90 -10.08
C PRO A 72 -2.50 -9.61 -11.58
N ALA A 73 -3.73 -9.54 -12.10
CA ALA A 73 -3.96 -9.28 -13.52
C ALA A 73 -3.44 -7.91 -13.94
N ALA A 74 -3.72 -6.88 -13.16
CA ALA A 74 -3.29 -5.51 -13.42
C ALA A 74 -1.96 -5.14 -12.76
N GLN A 75 -1.32 -6.08 -12.05
CA GLN A 75 -0.08 -5.87 -11.29
C GLN A 75 -0.14 -4.61 -10.41
N ARG A 76 -1.19 -4.48 -9.62
CA ARG A 76 -1.39 -3.35 -8.70
C ARG A 76 -1.82 -3.83 -7.32
N VAL A 77 -1.62 -2.97 -6.34
CA VAL A 77 -2.05 -3.19 -4.97
C VAL A 77 -2.92 -2.03 -4.50
N PHE A 78 -4.04 -2.36 -3.88
CA PHE A 78 -4.93 -1.40 -3.21
C PHE A 78 -4.69 -1.46 -1.72
N ILE A 79 -4.55 -0.31 -1.09
CA ILE A 79 -4.37 -0.20 0.35
C ILE A 79 -5.31 0.89 0.87
N GLY A 80 -6.02 0.59 1.94
CA GLY A 80 -6.88 1.58 2.58
C GLY A 80 -7.85 0.97 3.57
N PRO A 81 -8.67 1.82 4.20
CA PRO A 81 -9.73 1.37 5.08
C PRO A 81 -10.90 0.77 4.30
N THR A 82 -11.38 -0.38 4.74
CA THR A 82 -12.55 -1.03 4.12
C THR A 82 -13.84 -0.26 4.43
N HIS A 83 -14.63 -0.01 3.41
CA HIS A 83 -15.89 0.73 3.52
C HIS A 83 -16.88 0.07 4.49
N SER A 84 -16.93 -1.26 4.54
CA SER A 84 -17.82 -2.00 5.44
C SER A 84 -17.62 -1.70 6.93
N LEU A 85 -16.41 -1.30 7.33
CA LEU A 85 -16.07 -1.01 8.73
C LEU A 85 -16.11 0.48 9.08
N VAL A 86 -15.79 1.36 8.14
CA VAL A 86 -15.65 2.79 8.39
C VAL A 86 -16.53 3.67 7.50
N GLY A 87 -17.19 3.10 6.51
CA GLY A 87 -18.08 3.82 5.61
C GLY A 87 -17.38 4.98 4.90
N ARG A 88 -18.15 6.01 4.59
CA ARG A 88 -17.67 7.23 3.91
C ARG A 88 -16.76 8.12 4.77
N SER A 89 -16.67 7.86 6.08
CA SER A 89 -15.84 8.68 6.97
C SER A 89 -14.35 8.64 6.61
N ALA A 90 -13.87 7.55 6.01
CA ALA A 90 -12.50 7.43 5.57
C ALA A 90 -12.10 8.51 4.54
N VAL A 91 -12.96 8.78 3.57
CA VAL A 91 -12.74 9.83 2.55
C VAL A 91 -12.75 11.21 3.19
N ALA A 92 -13.72 11.45 4.11
CA ALA A 92 -13.79 12.71 4.82
C ALA A 92 -12.57 12.94 5.73
N HIS A 93 -11.97 11.90 6.28
CA HIS A 93 -10.72 12.01 7.02
C HIS A 93 -9.54 12.36 6.10
N GLU A 94 -9.41 11.68 4.97
CA GLU A 94 -8.26 11.90 4.08
C GLU A 94 -8.25 13.31 3.47
N PHE A 95 -9.39 13.73 2.95
CA PHE A 95 -9.50 14.97 2.16
C PHE A 95 -10.25 16.10 2.87
N GLY A 96 -10.80 15.85 4.04
CA GLY A 96 -11.77 16.74 4.65
C GLY A 96 -13.11 16.69 3.93
N GLY A 97 -14.04 17.53 4.34
CA GLY A 97 -15.34 17.63 3.69
C GLY A 97 -16.51 17.60 4.65
N ARG A 98 -17.68 17.25 4.16
CA ARG A 98 -18.91 17.14 4.96
C ARG A 98 -19.30 15.68 5.14
N TYR A 99 -19.63 15.33 6.38
CA TYR A 99 -20.18 14.01 6.72
C TYR A 99 -21.27 14.16 7.77
N ARG A 100 -22.45 13.64 7.50
CA ARG A 100 -23.65 13.77 8.36
C ARG A 100 -23.95 15.22 8.76
N GLY A 101 -23.91 16.14 7.77
CA GLY A 101 -24.19 17.57 7.97
C GLY A 101 -23.08 18.37 8.64
N GLN A 102 -22.05 17.75 9.18
CA GLN A 102 -20.91 18.41 9.83
C GLN A 102 -19.71 18.54 8.87
N ARG A 103 -18.99 19.65 9.01
CA ARG A 103 -17.74 19.89 8.29
C ARG A 103 -16.57 19.31 9.07
N TYR A 104 -15.75 18.50 8.40
CA TYR A 104 -14.56 17.88 8.98
C TYR A 104 -13.31 18.45 8.33
N PRO A 105 -12.32 18.89 9.11
CA PRO A 105 -11.01 19.22 8.57
C PRO A 105 -10.28 17.95 8.11
N PRO A 106 -9.37 18.03 7.13
CA PRO A 106 -8.60 16.89 6.68
C PRO A 106 -7.71 16.35 7.82
N ARG A 107 -7.69 15.04 7.95
CA ARG A 107 -6.79 14.27 8.82
C ARG A 107 -6.23 13.11 8.01
N PRO A 108 -5.28 13.41 7.10
CA PRO A 108 -4.82 12.46 6.11
C PRO A 108 -4.07 11.30 6.76
N LEU A 109 -4.28 10.11 6.24
CA LEU A 109 -3.69 8.87 6.72
C LEU A 109 -2.84 8.20 5.64
N MET A 110 -3.43 7.97 4.48
CA MET A 110 -2.78 7.19 3.41
C MET A 110 -1.73 7.99 2.66
N GLY A 111 -1.98 9.28 2.40
CA GLY A 111 -1.02 10.16 1.75
C GLY A 111 0.31 10.27 2.51
N PRO A 112 0.31 10.67 3.80
CA PRO A 112 1.51 10.71 4.62
C PRO A 112 2.21 9.35 4.77
N ALA A 113 1.45 8.25 4.92
CA ALA A 113 2.01 6.91 4.99
C ALA A 113 2.77 6.54 3.70
N LEU A 114 2.18 6.82 2.54
CA LEU A 114 2.83 6.61 1.25
C LEU A 114 4.10 7.48 1.11
N SER A 115 4.01 8.75 1.46
CA SER A 115 5.15 9.67 1.39
C SER A 115 6.32 9.20 2.24
N SER A 116 6.07 8.66 3.43
CA SER A 116 7.12 8.15 4.33
C SER A 116 7.82 6.89 3.79
N LEU A 117 7.14 6.10 2.96
CA LEU A 117 7.71 4.88 2.36
C LEU A 117 8.22 5.08 0.93
N ARG A 118 7.92 6.19 0.28
CA ARG A 118 8.17 6.41 -1.15
C ARG A 118 9.60 6.05 -1.57
N ASN A 119 10.60 6.50 -0.83
CA ASN A 119 12.01 6.26 -1.16
C ASN A 119 12.47 4.82 -0.87
N ARG A 120 11.66 4.05 -0.17
CA ARG A 120 11.94 2.66 0.21
C ARG A 120 11.19 1.64 -0.64
N LEU A 121 10.16 2.07 -1.38
CA LEU A 121 9.31 1.18 -2.15
C LEU A 121 10.10 0.36 -3.18
N ALA A 122 11.05 0.97 -3.88
CA ALA A 122 11.87 0.28 -4.88
C ALA A 122 12.63 -0.93 -4.31
N ARG A 123 12.96 -0.93 -3.03
CA ARG A 123 13.67 -2.04 -2.36
C ARG A 123 12.88 -3.33 -2.35
N PHE A 124 11.54 -3.26 -2.39
CA PHE A 124 10.70 -4.47 -2.43
C PHE A 124 10.85 -5.23 -3.75
N TRP A 125 11.32 -4.57 -4.82
CA TRP A 125 11.58 -5.20 -6.11
C TRP A 125 13.04 -5.61 -6.29
N ALA A 126 13.94 -5.22 -5.40
CA ALA A 126 15.31 -5.70 -5.42
C ALA A 126 15.33 -7.23 -5.30
N ASN A 127 16.02 -7.90 -6.23
CA ASN A 127 16.08 -9.37 -6.29
C ASN A 127 14.72 -10.07 -6.46
N SER A 128 13.72 -9.40 -7.04
CA SER A 128 12.38 -9.98 -7.26
C SER A 128 12.37 -11.07 -8.33
N VAL A 129 13.31 -11.03 -9.27
CA VAL A 129 13.51 -12.06 -10.29
C VAL A 129 14.60 -13.00 -9.80
N LYS A 130 14.21 -14.20 -9.39
CA LYS A 130 15.15 -15.25 -9.01
C LYS A 130 15.51 -16.10 -10.21
N PRO A 131 16.77 -16.59 -10.28
CA PRO A 131 17.22 -17.48 -11.34
C PRO A 131 16.41 -18.78 -11.39
#